data_4aba6f86a26687035f3b0e6fc044492c
#
_entry.id   4aba6f86a26687035f3b0e6fc044492c
#
_cell.length_a   1.000
_cell.length_b   1.000
_cell.length_c   1.000
_cell.angle_alpha   90.00
_cell.angle_beta   90.00
_cell.angle_gamma   90.00
#
_symmetry.space_group_name_H-M   'P 1'
#
loop_
_entity.id
_entity.type
_entity.pdbx_description
1 polymer ?
#
loop_
_entity_poly.entity_id
_entity_poly.type
_entity_poly.pdbx_seq_one_letter_code
_entity_poly.pdbx_strand_id
1 'polypeptide(L)'
;MNLQLIIKNHLLGICVGLQMFADTGYEETETKGLGWISGKVSKINNQNGKFKLPHIGWNQINIVKKSKIFQNIENYSHMYFVHSYEFIPVDKKVILATTDYSSNIVCSVEKENIFGTQFHPEKSDKIGLQIIENFIKL
;
A
#
# COMPACT_ATOMS: atom_id res chain seq x y z
N MET A 1 15.22 14.21 7.86
CA MET A 1 14.16 15.13 7.40
C MET A 1 13.05 15.14 8.43
N ASN A 2 12.65 16.32 8.90
CA ASN A 2 11.60 16.42 9.92
C ASN A 2 10.24 16.17 9.27
N LEU A 3 9.52 15.16 9.75
CA LEU A 3 8.19 14.80 9.27
C LEU A 3 7.23 16.01 9.28
N GLN A 4 7.37 16.91 10.26
CA GLN A 4 6.54 18.11 10.36
C GLN A 4 6.68 19.08 9.16
N LEU A 5 7.79 19.04 8.44
CA LEU A 5 7.97 19.84 7.25
C LEU A 5 7.24 19.26 6.03
N ILE A 6 6.97 17.97 6.05
CA ILE A 6 6.25 17.27 4.99
C ILE A 6 4.73 17.36 5.22
N ILE A 7 4.31 17.53 6.47
CA ILE A 7 2.90 17.49 6.91
C ILE A 7 2.04 18.64 6.33
N LYS A 8 2.63 19.65 5.72
CA LYS A 8 1.84 20.71 5.07
C LYS A 8 1.18 20.26 3.76
N ASN A 9 1.69 19.19 3.16
CA ASN A 9 1.18 18.66 1.89
C ASN A 9 0.87 17.19 2.04
N HIS A 10 -0.14 16.73 1.31
CA HIS A 10 -0.47 15.31 1.26
C HIS A 10 0.54 14.57 0.38
N LEU A 11 0.86 13.35 0.76
CA LEU A 11 1.81 12.49 0.04
C LEU A 11 1.17 11.13 -0.24
N LEU A 12 1.26 10.68 -1.47
CA LEU A 12 0.81 9.35 -1.88
C LEU A 12 1.99 8.53 -2.38
N GLY A 13 2.31 7.45 -1.68
CA GLY A 13 3.32 6.47 -2.10
C GLY A 13 2.66 5.31 -2.82
N ILE A 14 3.05 5.09 -4.08
CA ILE A 14 2.50 4.02 -4.91
C ILE A 14 3.54 2.91 -5.07
N CYS A 15 3.14 1.67 -4.81
CA CYS A 15 3.95 0.45 -4.95
C CYS A 15 5.24 0.55 -4.12
N VAL A 16 6.39 0.72 -4.76
CA VAL A 16 7.67 0.91 -4.06
C VAL A 16 7.63 2.17 -3.17
N GLY A 17 6.85 3.18 -3.56
CA GLY A 17 6.67 4.39 -2.75
C GLY A 17 6.04 4.10 -1.39
N LEU A 18 5.05 3.23 -1.33
CA LEU A 18 4.51 2.74 -0.05
C LEU A 18 5.60 2.03 0.76
N GLN A 19 6.36 1.16 0.13
CA GLN A 19 7.38 0.35 0.80
C GLN A 19 8.51 1.21 1.38
N MET A 20 8.80 2.35 0.76
CA MET A 20 9.81 3.28 1.25
C MET A 20 9.46 3.91 2.59
N PHE A 21 8.19 3.93 2.99
CA PHE A 21 7.76 4.48 4.29
C PHE A 21 8.23 3.65 5.47
N ALA A 22 8.52 2.36 5.27
CA ALA A 22 8.90 1.43 6.32
C ALA A 22 10.24 1.81 6.98
N ASP A 23 10.49 1.24 8.15
CA ASP A 23 11.79 1.37 8.82
C ASP A 23 12.87 0.61 8.06
N THR A 24 12.55 -0.61 7.59
CA THR A 24 13.51 -1.53 7.01
C THR A 24 12.87 -2.37 5.91
N GLY A 25 13.62 -2.61 4.83
CA GLY A 25 13.27 -3.52 3.76
C GLY A 25 14.29 -4.65 3.66
N TYR A 26 13.83 -5.80 3.20
CA TYR A 26 14.65 -7.01 3.11
C TYR A 26 14.75 -7.56 1.68
N GLU A 27 14.61 -6.69 0.69
CA GLU A 27 14.83 -7.06 -0.71
C GLU A 27 16.35 -7.16 -0.96
N GLU A 28 16.82 -8.36 -1.33
CA GLU A 28 18.23 -8.72 -1.50
C GLU A 28 19.04 -8.58 -0.21
N THR A 29 19.13 -7.37 0.36
CA THR A 29 19.82 -7.08 1.60
C THR A 29 18.94 -6.27 2.53
N GLU A 30 19.29 -6.21 3.80
CA GLU A 30 18.63 -5.33 4.75
C GLU A 30 18.93 -3.87 4.40
N THR A 31 17.90 -3.11 4.08
CA THR A 31 18.00 -1.71 3.67
C THR A 31 17.12 -0.84 4.55
N LYS A 32 17.68 0.28 5.02
CA LYS A 32 16.94 1.24 5.84
C LYS A 32 15.98 2.05 4.97
N GLY A 33 14.71 2.14 5.41
CA GLY A 33 13.70 3.00 4.79
C GLY A 33 13.61 4.37 5.43
N LEU A 34 12.55 5.10 5.11
CA LEU A 34 12.32 6.46 5.63
C LEU A 34 11.87 6.47 7.09
N GLY A 35 11.25 5.36 7.56
CA GLY A 35 10.76 5.26 8.92
C GLY A 35 9.57 6.18 9.21
N TRP A 36 8.81 6.57 8.20
CA TRP A 36 7.65 7.46 8.39
C TRP A 36 6.42 6.71 8.88
N ILE A 37 6.30 5.44 8.51
CA ILE A 37 5.29 4.53 9.04
C ILE A 37 6.04 3.28 9.51
N SER A 38 6.07 3.08 10.83
CA SER A 38 6.85 2.01 11.43
C SER A 38 6.40 0.65 10.92
N GLY A 39 7.36 -0.17 10.52
CA GLY A 39 7.11 -1.49 9.96
C GLY A 39 8.27 -1.97 9.11
N LYS A 40 8.06 -3.10 8.47
CA LYS A 40 9.07 -3.71 7.61
C LYS A 40 8.48 -4.12 6.27
N VAL A 41 9.35 -4.21 5.26
CA VAL A 41 9.02 -4.78 3.94
C VAL A 41 9.73 -6.11 3.81
N SER A 42 8.97 -7.18 3.64
CA SER A 42 9.51 -8.52 3.52
C SER A 42 8.86 -9.27 2.35
N LYS A 43 9.55 -10.30 1.88
CA LYS A 43 9.05 -11.12 0.77
C LYS A 43 7.74 -11.79 1.15
N ILE A 44 6.79 -11.77 0.22
CA ILE A 44 5.52 -12.48 0.40
C ILE A 44 5.81 -13.97 0.56
N ASN A 45 5.19 -14.61 1.56
CA ASN A 45 5.32 -16.05 1.74
C ASN A 45 4.54 -16.76 0.62
N ASN A 46 5.25 -17.41 -0.29
CA ASN A 46 4.63 -18.11 -1.41
C ASN A 46 4.14 -19.52 -1.07
N GLN A 47 4.17 -19.91 0.20
CA GLN A 47 3.72 -21.21 0.70
C GLN A 47 4.37 -22.37 -0.09
N ASN A 48 5.70 -22.38 -0.16
CA ASN A 48 6.51 -23.38 -0.87
C ASN A 48 6.15 -23.51 -2.36
N GLY A 49 5.92 -22.37 -3.01
CA GLY A 49 5.66 -22.30 -4.44
C GLY A 49 4.19 -22.48 -4.82
N LYS A 50 3.29 -22.63 -3.83
CA LYS A 50 1.84 -22.72 -4.07
C LYS A 50 1.30 -21.43 -4.70
N PHE A 51 1.86 -20.29 -4.33
CA PHE A 51 1.52 -18.98 -4.90
C PHE A 51 2.69 -18.44 -5.70
N LYS A 52 2.41 -18.02 -6.92
CA LYS A 52 3.42 -17.47 -7.82
C LYS A 52 3.84 -16.07 -7.38
N LEU A 53 5.12 -15.77 -7.44
CA LEU A 53 5.65 -14.42 -7.26
C LEU A 53 6.28 -13.92 -8.55
N PRO A 54 6.05 -12.64 -8.91
CA PRO A 54 5.27 -11.66 -8.16
C PRO A 54 3.77 -11.94 -8.15
N HIS A 55 3.07 -11.38 -7.15
CA HIS A 55 1.63 -11.20 -7.19
C HIS A 55 1.35 -10.19 -8.29
N ILE A 56 0.87 -10.64 -9.43
CA ILE A 56 0.70 -9.83 -10.63
C ILE A 56 -0.69 -10.02 -11.22
N GLY A 57 -1.31 -8.90 -11.58
CA GLY A 57 -2.62 -8.87 -12.20
C GLY A 57 -3.68 -8.19 -11.33
N TRP A 58 -4.93 -8.44 -11.66
CA TRP A 58 -6.09 -7.84 -10.99
C TRP A 58 -6.48 -8.65 -9.77
N ASN A 59 -6.68 -7.99 -8.65
CA ASN A 59 -7.16 -8.61 -7.43
C ASN A 59 -8.05 -7.64 -6.66
N GLN A 60 -8.96 -8.18 -5.86
CA GLN A 60 -9.91 -7.41 -5.07
C GLN A 60 -9.25 -6.81 -3.85
N ILE A 61 -9.65 -5.59 -3.49
CA ILE A 61 -9.24 -4.99 -2.22
C ILE A 61 -10.39 -5.05 -1.23
N ASN A 62 -10.06 -5.32 0.03
CA ASN A 62 -11.00 -5.24 1.15
C ASN A 62 -10.70 -3.97 1.93
N ILE A 63 -11.59 -2.98 1.84
CA ILE A 63 -11.46 -1.70 2.54
C ILE A 63 -11.91 -1.90 3.99
N VAL A 64 -10.98 -1.79 4.93
CA VAL A 64 -11.23 -2.07 6.35
C VAL A 64 -11.42 -0.81 7.18
N LYS A 65 -11.16 0.36 6.61
CA LYS A 65 -11.27 1.64 7.30
C LYS A 65 -11.68 2.73 6.31
N LYS A 66 -12.56 3.63 6.74
CA LYS A 66 -12.96 4.78 5.93
C LYS A 66 -11.77 5.72 5.71
N SER A 67 -11.65 6.21 4.48
CA SER A 67 -10.66 7.21 4.10
C SER A 67 -11.18 8.06 2.97
N LYS A 68 -10.75 9.31 2.91
CA LYS A 68 -11.11 10.21 1.82
C LYS A 68 -10.61 9.71 0.47
N ILE A 69 -9.48 8.97 0.42
CA ILE A 69 -8.99 8.42 -0.85
C ILE A 69 -9.87 7.30 -1.39
N PHE A 70 -10.65 6.65 -0.55
CA PHE A 70 -11.59 5.60 -0.96
C PHE A 70 -13.04 6.09 -1.08
N GLN A 71 -13.27 7.39 -1.06
CA GLN A 71 -14.60 7.94 -1.27
C GLN A 71 -15.15 7.53 -2.64
N ASN A 72 -16.39 7.04 -2.68
CA ASN A 72 -17.05 6.53 -3.89
C ASN A 72 -16.37 5.29 -4.50
N ILE A 73 -15.59 4.57 -3.73
CA ILE A 73 -14.99 3.29 -4.12
C ILE A 73 -15.76 2.17 -3.43
N GLU A 74 -16.32 1.26 -4.21
CA GLU A 74 -16.99 0.09 -3.66
C GLU A 74 -15.98 -0.91 -3.11
N ASN A 75 -16.32 -1.56 -1.98
CA ASN A 75 -15.50 -2.61 -1.44
C ASN A 75 -15.42 -3.79 -2.42
N TYR A 76 -14.31 -4.50 -2.41
CA TYR A 76 -13.98 -5.60 -3.33
C TYR A 76 -13.79 -5.15 -4.78
N SER A 77 -13.56 -3.87 -5.02
CA SER A 77 -13.11 -3.37 -6.32
C SER A 77 -11.78 -3.99 -6.71
N HIS A 78 -11.59 -4.24 -8.00
CA HIS A 78 -10.37 -4.82 -8.53
C HIS A 78 -9.32 -3.75 -8.79
N MET A 79 -8.10 -4.00 -8.31
CA MET A 79 -6.94 -3.14 -8.54
C MET A 79 -5.82 -3.95 -9.18
N TYR A 80 -4.92 -3.29 -9.87
CA TYR A 80 -3.78 -3.93 -10.52
C TYR A 80 -2.58 -3.99 -9.59
N PHE A 81 -2.03 -5.18 -9.40
CA PHE A 81 -0.88 -5.47 -8.54
C PHE A 81 0.29 -6.00 -9.36
N VAL A 82 1.50 -5.64 -8.95
CA VAL A 82 2.74 -6.28 -9.44
C VAL A 82 3.82 -6.10 -8.36
N HIS A 83 3.92 -7.06 -7.43
CA HIS A 83 4.90 -6.98 -6.34
C HIS A 83 5.22 -8.36 -5.76
N SER A 84 6.43 -8.52 -5.25
CA SER A 84 6.89 -9.73 -4.56
C SER A 84 7.14 -9.50 -3.08
N TYR A 85 7.10 -8.24 -2.64
CA TYR A 85 7.33 -7.84 -1.26
C TYR A 85 6.11 -7.14 -0.71
N GLU A 86 5.89 -7.23 0.61
CA GLU A 86 4.75 -6.62 1.27
C GLU A 86 5.21 -5.75 2.43
N PHE A 87 4.48 -4.67 2.67
CA PHE A 87 4.67 -3.82 3.83
C PHE A 87 3.85 -4.34 5.01
N ILE A 88 4.52 -4.58 6.13
CA ILE A 88 3.90 -5.06 7.36
C ILE A 88 4.05 -3.96 8.42
N PRO A 89 3.01 -3.14 8.64
CA PRO A 89 3.08 -2.07 9.64
C PRO A 89 3.02 -2.64 11.05
N VAL A 90 3.70 -1.96 11.98
CA VAL A 90 3.64 -2.28 13.42
C VAL A 90 2.28 -1.89 13.99
N ASP A 91 1.80 -0.69 13.67
CA ASP A 91 0.50 -0.20 14.09
C ASP A 91 -0.56 -0.54 13.06
N LYS A 92 -1.46 -1.45 13.41
CA LYS A 92 -2.52 -1.88 12.50
C LYS A 92 -3.57 -0.80 12.23
N LYS A 93 -3.61 0.27 13.03
CA LYS A 93 -4.54 1.38 12.81
C LYS A 93 -4.27 2.16 11.52
N VAL A 94 -3.06 2.05 10.97
CA VAL A 94 -2.72 2.72 9.70
C VAL A 94 -3.27 1.99 8.49
N ILE A 95 -3.75 0.75 8.64
CA ILE A 95 -4.22 -0.07 7.53
C ILE A 95 -5.57 0.44 7.03
N LEU A 96 -5.66 0.75 5.73
CA LEU A 96 -6.89 1.13 5.06
C LEU A 96 -7.54 -0.01 4.32
N ALA A 97 -6.74 -0.85 3.67
CA ALA A 97 -7.24 -1.94 2.85
C ALA A 97 -6.25 -3.09 2.80
N THR A 98 -6.78 -4.28 2.57
CA THR A 98 -6.02 -5.52 2.41
C THR A 98 -6.43 -6.22 1.13
N THR A 99 -5.61 -7.14 0.68
CA THR A 99 -5.92 -8.03 -0.44
C THR A 99 -5.53 -9.45 -0.07
N ASP A 100 -6.29 -10.42 -0.56
CA ASP A 100 -6.01 -11.83 -0.28
C ASP A 100 -5.12 -12.41 -1.37
N TYR A 101 -3.89 -12.76 -0.99
CA TYR A 101 -2.96 -13.47 -1.86
C TYR A 101 -1.93 -14.20 -0.99
N SER A 102 -2.03 -15.51 -0.90
CA SER A 102 -1.30 -16.40 0.03
C SER A 102 -1.60 -16.12 1.51
N SER A 103 -1.84 -14.88 1.86
CA SER A 103 -2.27 -14.41 3.17
C SER A 103 -3.03 -13.09 2.98
N ASN A 104 -3.46 -12.49 4.08
CA ASN A 104 -4.13 -11.19 4.05
C ASN A 104 -3.06 -10.09 4.02
N ILE A 105 -2.78 -9.57 2.82
CA ILE A 105 -1.71 -8.61 2.57
C ILE A 105 -2.23 -7.18 2.70
N VAL A 106 -1.51 -6.32 3.43
CA VAL A 106 -1.82 -4.89 3.50
C VAL A 106 -1.57 -4.26 2.13
N CYS A 107 -2.58 -3.64 1.55
CA CYS A 107 -2.46 -3.01 0.24
C CYS A 107 -2.71 -1.51 0.23
N SER A 108 -3.14 -0.92 1.35
CA SER A 108 -3.23 0.53 1.48
C SER A 108 -3.12 0.96 2.93
N VAL A 109 -2.47 2.10 3.15
CA VAL A 109 -2.24 2.66 4.48
C VAL A 109 -2.48 4.16 4.48
N GLU A 110 -2.78 4.69 5.68
CA GLU A 110 -2.89 6.14 5.92
C GLU A 110 -2.34 6.45 7.30
N LYS A 111 -1.48 7.45 7.38
CA LYS A 111 -1.00 8.02 8.64
C LYS A 111 -0.86 9.52 8.45
N GLU A 112 -1.73 10.29 9.15
CA GLU A 112 -1.77 11.75 9.02
C GLU A 112 -1.96 12.15 7.53
N ASN A 113 -1.00 12.85 6.94
CA ASN A 113 -1.07 13.29 5.54
C ASN A 113 -0.41 12.32 4.56
N ILE A 114 0.03 11.15 5.05
CA ILE A 114 0.74 10.16 4.26
C ILE A 114 -0.21 9.03 3.90
N PHE A 115 -0.32 8.76 2.61
CA PHE A 115 -1.14 7.68 2.05
C PHE A 115 -0.25 6.75 1.25
N GLY A 116 -0.59 5.48 1.24
CA GLY A 116 0.13 4.50 0.44
C GLY A 116 -0.80 3.47 -0.18
N THR A 117 -0.44 3.03 -1.39
CA THR A 117 -1.08 1.89 -2.06
C THR A 117 -0.03 0.93 -2.58
N GLN A 118 -0.21 -0.36 -2.35
CA GLN A 118 0.63 -1.39 -2.96
C GLN A 118 0.25 -1.60 -4.41
N PHE A 119 -1.03 -1.53 -4.72
CA PHE A 119 -1.51 -1.56 -6.09
C PHE A 119 -1.16 -0.25 -6.82
N HIS A 120 -1.25 -0.30 -8.13
CA HIS A 120 -1.02 0.86 -9.01
C HIS A 120 -2.38 1.48 -9.40
N PRO A 121 -2.85 2.55 -8.72
CA PRO A 121 -4.12 3.16 -9.09
C PRO A 121 -4.10 3.70 -10.52
N GLU A 122 -2.97 4.20 -11.01
CA GLU A 122 -2.80 4.69 -12.38
C GLU A 122 -2.96 3.58 -13.43
N LYS A 123 -2.86 2.30 -13.01
CA LYS A 123 -3.07 1.12 -13.87
C LYS A 123 -4.36 0.38 -13.53
N SER A 124 -5.19 0.93 -12.66
CA SER A 124 -6.38 0.25 -12.14
C SER A 124 -7.68 0.79 -12.75
N ASP A 125 -7.62 1.20 -14.01
CA ASP A 125 -8.76 1.66 -14.79
C ASP A 125 -9.49 2.83 -14.10
N LYS A 126 -10.79 2.97 -14.32
CA LYS A 126 -11.58 4.10 -13.80
C LYS A 126 -11.58 4.18 -12.28
N ILE A 127 -11.62 3.04 -11.60
CA ILE A 127 -11.65 2.98 -10.14
C ILE A 127 -10.33 3.48 -9.57
N GLY A 128 -9.22 3.10 -10.17
CA GLY A 128 -7.90 3.59 -9.77
C GLY A 128 -7.75 5.10 -9.98
N LEU A 129 -8.26 5.61 -11.10
CA LEU A 129 -8.26 7.04 -11.37
C LEU A 129 -9.13 7.81 -10.37
N GLN A 130 -10.22 7.22 -9.90
CA GLN A 130 -11.06 7.81 -8.85
C GLN A 130 -10.26 8.00 -7.55
N ILE A 131 -9.40 7.04 -7.20
CA ILE A 131 -8.53 7.15 -6.03
C ILE A 131 -7.58 8.33 -6.19
N ILE A 132 -6.94 8.46 -7.36
CA ILE A 132 -6.03 9.58 -7.65
C ILE A 132 -6.79 10.91 -7.57
N GLU A 133 -7.97 10.98 -8.15
CA GLU A 133 -8.81 12.18 -8.09
C GLU A 133 -9.17 12.53 -6.65
N ASN A 134 -9.54 11.55 -5.84
CA ASN A 134 -9.84 11.75 -4.42
C ASN A 134 -8.61 12.32 -3.69
N PHE A 135 -7.43 11.81 -3.98
CA PHE A 135 -6.19 12.29 -3.39
C PHE A 135 -5.90 13.75 -3.79
N ILE A 136 -6.07 14.09 -5.07
CA ILE A 136 -5.81 15.45 -5.56
C ILE A 136 -6.76 16.46 -4.90
N LYS A 137 -7.95 16.05 -4.53
CA LYS A 137 -8.96 16.91 -3.91
C LYS A 137 -8.83 17.06 -2.39
N LEU A 138 -7.83 16.45 -1.77
CA LEU A 138 -7.62 16.56 -0.32
C LEU A 138 -7.30 17.96 0.16
#